data_26997ea16fb2c3bf274862ffefea875a
#
_entry.id   26997ea16fb2c3bf274862ffefea875a
#
_cell.length_a   1.000
_cell.length_b   1.000
_cell.length_c   1.000
_cell.angle_alpha   90.00
_cell.angle_beta   90.00
_cell.angle_gamma   90.00
#
_symmetry.space_group_name_H-M   'P 1'
#
loop_
_entity.id
_entity.type
_entity.pdbx_description
1 polymer ?
#
loop_
_entity_poly.entity_id
_entity_poly.type
_entity_poly.pdbx_seq_one_letter_code
_entity_poly.pdbx_strand_id
1 'polypeptide(L)'
;MPAIKVKSGKIPWLGGTTALPVYHDHPHKRDQIQQYMVNDLETQTRAAMDGIKQTLDASGASFKDLVHYFVFRARPRMGDIGKASAVINSYFAPFNHKPTSTNVAVLELGEPEQLIEIQMFAVVD
;
A
#
# COMPACT_ATOMS: atom_id res chain seq x y z
N MET A 1 3.48 -5.89 -15.12
CA MET A 1 2.52 -6.79 -15.78
C MET A 1 1.45 -5.95 -16.47
N PRO A 2 1.25 -6.07 -17.77
CA PRO A 2 0.25 -5.25 -18.47
C PRO A 2 -1.19 -5.66 -18.19
N ALA A 3 -1.45 -6.93 -17.89
CA ALA A 3 -2.79 -7.40 -17.58
C ALA A 3 -2.75 -8.71 -16.80
N ILE A 4 -3.77 -8.92 -16.01
CA ILE A 4 -4.05 -10.19 -15.33
C ILE A 4 -5.51 -10.53 -15.54
N LYS A 5 -5.79 -11.73 -16.03
CA LYS A 5 -7.15 -12.24 -16.19
C LYS A 5 -7.51 -13.14 -15.02
N VAL A 6 -8.55 -12.78 -14.29
CA VAL A 6 -9.08 -13.60 -13.18
C VAL A 6 -10.24 -14.42 -13.71
N LYS A 7 -10.15 -15.74 -13.57
CA LYS A 7 -11.19 -16.66 -14.04
C LYS A 7 -12.25 -16.93 -12.99
N SER A 8 -11.84 -17.03 -11.72
CA SER A 8 -12.73 -17.32 -10.60
C SER A 8 -12.03 -16.93 -9.29
N GLY A 9 -12.76 -16.96 -8.20
CA GLY A 9 -12.23 -16.71 -6.87
C GLY A 9 -13.06 -15.71 -6.07
N LYS A 10 -12.63 -15.45 -4.85
CA LYS A 10 -13.25 -14.49 -3.93
C LYS A 10 -12.33 -13.30 -3.76
N ILE A 11 -12.90 -12.12 -3.61
CA ILE A 11 -12.15 -10.87 -3.43
C ILE A 11 -12.25 -10.44 -1.98
N PRO A 12 -11.17 -10.55 -1.18
CA PRO A 12 -11.11 -9.80 0.07
C PRO A 12 -10.92 -8.31 -0.26
N TRP A 13 -11.81 -7.46 0.20
CA TRP A 13 -11.74 -6.04 -0.02
C TRP A 13 -10.88 -5.40 1.07
N LEU A 14 -9.68 -4.96 0.70
CA LEU A 14 -8.77 -4.27 1.61
C LEU A 14 -9.02 -2.77 1.52
N GLY A 15 -9.00 -2.09 2.68
CA GLY A 15 -9.02 -0.65 2.71
C GLY A 15 -7.71 -0.04 2.21
N GLY A 16 -7.72 1.25 1.90
CA GLY A 16 -6.49 1.99 1.63
C GLY A 16 -5.62 2.00 2.87
N THR A 17 -4.32 1.75 2.70
CA THR A 17 -3.38 1.59 3.81
C THR A 17 -2.32 2.68 3.77
N THR A 18 -2.07 3.28 4.93
CA THR A 18 -1.08 4.33 5.15
C THR A 18 0.02 3.83 6.09
N ALA A 19 0.89 4.74 6.52
CA ALA A 19 1.91 4.41 7.52
C ALA A 19 1.34 4.21 8.93
N LEU A 20 0.08 4.57 9.18
CA LEU A 20 -0.56 4.31 10.47
C LEU A 20 -0.76 2.80 10.68
N PRO A 21 -0.76 2.33 11.94
CA PRO A 21 -1.15 0.96 12.23
C PRO A 21 -2.52 0.63 11.65
N VAL A 22 -2.76 -0.63 11.31
CA VAL A 22 -4.04 -1.09 10.76
C VAL A 22 -5.19 -0.71 11.68
N TYR A 23 -5.00 -0.86 12.98
CA TYR A 23 -5.95 -0.39 13.98
C TYR A 23 -5.42 0.87 14.64
N HIS A 24 -6.14 1.97 14.50
CA HIS A 24 -5.79 3.27 15.07
C HIS A 24 -7.07 4.05 15.37
N ASP A 25 -6.93 5.14 16.13
CA ASP A 25 -8.07 5.95 16.56
C ASP A 25 -8.67 6.78 15.42
N HIS A 26 -9.98 6.96 15.45
CA HIS A 26 -10.69 7.92 14.61
C HIS A 26 -11.55 8.83 15.50
N PRO A 27 -11.46 10.17 15.35
CA PRO A 27 -10.53 10.86 14.45
C PRO A 27 -9.05 10.60 14.82
N HIS A 28 -8.16 10.77 13.85
CA HIS A 28 -6.73 10.53 14.04
C HIS A 28 -6.17 11.42 15.14
N LYS A 29 -5.32 10.84 16.01
CA LYS A 29 -4.63 11.59 17.06
C LYS A 29 -3.30 12.11 16.55
N ARG A 30 -3.01 13.37 16.86
CA ARG A 30 -1.80 14.05 16.37
C ARG A 30 -0.50 13.36 16.81
N ASP A 31 -0.46 12.81 18.02
CA ASP A 31 0.70 12.07 18.50
C ASP A 31 0.95 10.80 17.68
N GLN A 32 -0.10 10.09 17.26
CA GLN A 32 0.03 8.92 16.38
C GLN A 32 0.48 9.32 14.98
N ILE A 33 -0.08 10.39 14.42
CA ILE A 33 0.35 10.91 13.12
C ILE A 33 1.85 11.23 13.15
N GLN A 34 2.31 11.95 14.16
CA GLN A 34 3.72 12.34 14.28
C GLN A 34 4.64 11.13 14.48
N GLN A 35 4.16 10.12 15.20
CA GLN A 35 4.94 8.90 15.46
C GLN A 35 5.14 8.06 14.19
N TYR A 36 4.08 7.89 13.39
CA TYR A 36 4.07 6.93 12.27
C TYR A 36 4.26 7.56 10.90
N MET A 37 3.82 8.80 10.70
CA MET A 37 3.95 9.52 9.43
C MET A 37 5.20 10.40 9.42
N VAL A 38 6.37 9.77 9.58
CA VAL A 38 7.64 10.47 9.50
C VAL A 38 7.87 11.01 8.08
N ASN A 39 8.62 12.09 7.95
CA ASN A 39 8.87 12.75 6.68
C ASN A 39 9.93 11.99 5.84
N ASP A 40 9.61 10.74 5.51
CA ASP A 40 10.44 9.88 4.68
C ASP A 40 9.54 8.91 3.90
N LEU A 41 9.54 9.03 2.58
CA LEU A 41 8.67 8.25 1.72
C LEU A 41 8.94 6.75 1.83
N GLU A 42 10.21 6.34 1.86
CA GLU A 42 10.54 4.91 1.95
C GLU A 42 10.04 4.32 3.26
N THR A 43 10.22 5.03 4.38
CA THR A 43 9.73 4.61 5.70
C THR A 43 8.21 4.48 5.71
N GLN A 44 7.49 5.48 5.18
CA GLN A 44 6.03 5.41 5.11
C GLN A 44 5.55 4.29 4.18
N THR A 45 6.22 4.08 3.06
CA THR A 45 5.88 3.01 2.11
C THR A 45 6.06 1.64 2.77
N ARG A 46 7.16 1.43 3.47
CA ARG A 46 7.44 0.18 4.18
C ARG A 46 6.39 -0.08 5.26
N ALA A 47 6.05 0.93 6.05
CA ALA A 47 5.01 0.81 7.07
C ALA A 47 3.65 0.47 6.46
N ALA A 48 3.28 1.09 5.34
CA ALA A 48 2.05 0.78 4.63
C ALA A 48 2.05 -0.67 4.11
N MET A 49 3.15 -1.13 3.53
CA MET A 49 3.27 -2.50 3.04
C MET A 49 3.21 -3.53 4.19
N ASP A 50 3.80 -3.23 5.33
CA ASP A 50 3.70 -4.09 6.52
C ASP A 50 2.25 -4.18 7.02
N GLY A 51 1.51 -3.06 7.00
CA GLY A 51 0.09 -3.05 7.31
C GLY A 51 -0.73 -3.88 6.34
N ILE A 52 -0.44 -3.79 5.05
CA ILE A 52 -1.08 -4.62 4.02
C ILE A 52 -0.79 -6.10 4.26
N LYS A 53 0.45 -6.46 4.59
CA LYS A 53 0.81 -7.83 4.92
C LYS A 53 -0.03 -8.35 6.09
N GLN A 54 -0.19 -7.57 7.13
CA GLN A 54 -1.01 -7.92 8.28
C GLN A 54 -2.47 -8.18 7.87
N THR A 55 -3.03 -7.33 7.02
CA THR A 55 -4.40 -7.48 6.53
C THR A 55 -4.56 -8.70 5.64
N LEU A 56 -3.60 -8.95 4.75
CA LEU A 56 -3.59 -10.15 3.90
C LEU A 56 -3.53 -11.42 4.74
N ASP A 57 -2.63 -11.47 5.72
CA ASP A 57 -2.49 -12.63 6.61
C ASP A 57 -3.82 -12.92 7.33
N ALA A 58 -4.50 -11.88 7.82
CA ALA A 58 -5.80 -12.01 8.47
C ALA A 58 -6.90 -12.49 7.52
N SER A 59 -6.77 -12.22 6.22
CA SER A 59 -7.73 -12.60 5.19
C SER A 59 -7.43 -13.97 4.56
N GLY A 60 -6.38 -14.66 5.01
CA GLY A 60 -5.96 -15.92 4.41
C GLY A 60 -5.31 -15.77 3.03
N ALA A 61 -4.79 -14.59 2.74
CA ALA A 61 -4.16 -14.27 1.46
C ALA A 61 -2.68 -13.91 1.67
N SER A 62 -1.95 -13.79 0.58
CA SER A 62 -0.57 -13.30 0.58
C SER A 62 -0.31 -12.45 -0.66
N PHE A 63 0.88 -11.89 -0.77
CA PHE A 63 1.23 -11.05 -1.93
C PHE A 63 1.14 -11.80 -3.26
N LYS A 64 1.24 -13.11 -3.27
CA LYS A 64 1.05 -13.92 -4.50
C LYS A 64 -0.38 -13.82 -5.06
N ASP A 65 -1.37 -13.48 -4.22
CA ASP A 65 -2.78 -13.43 -4.58
C ASP A 65 -3.20 -12.06 -5.10
N LEU A 66 -2.30 -11.07 -5.10
CA LEU A 66 -2.63 -9.72 -5.52
C LEU A 66 -2.70 -9.61 -7.04
N VAL A 67 -3.75 -8.96 -7.53
CA VAL A 67 -3.97 -8.77 -8.98
C VAL A 67 -3.74 -7.33 -9.40
N HIS A 68 -4.02 -6.36 -8.54
CA HIS A 68 -3.83 -4.94 -8.85
C HIS A 68 -3.57 -4.12 -7.60
N TYR A 69 -2.83 -3.02 -7.75
CA TYR A 69 -2.75 -2.03 -6.68
C TYR A 69 -2.67 -0.61 -7.23
N PHE A 70 -3.21 0.33 -6.45
CA PHE A 70 -3.03 1.76 -6.66
C PHE A 70 -2.04 2.29 -5.64
N VAL A 71 -1.15 3.17 -6.11
CA VAL A 71 -0.27 3.95 -5.24
C VAL A 71 -0.61 5.42 -5.41
N PHE A 72 -1.04 6.06 -4.34
CA PHE A 72 -1.32 7.49 -4.29
C PHE A 72 -0.19 8.18 -3.53
N ARG A 73 0.50 9.12 -4.18
CA ARG A 73 1.62 9.86 -3.57
C ARG A 73 1.24 11.32 -3.47
N ALA A 74 1.30 11.87 -2.26
CA ALA A 74 1.03 13.28 -2.01
C ALA A 74 2.31 14.10 -2.27
N ARG A 75 2.14 15.25 -2.90
CA ARG A 75 3.20 16.23 -3.14
C ARG A 75 4.49 15.57 -3.65
N PRO A 76 4.43 14.79 -4.74
CA PRO A 76 5.57 13.98 -5.19
C PRO A 76 6.72 14.86 -5.66
N ARG A 77 7.94 14.35 -5.46
CA ARG A 77 9.19 14.91 -5.97
C ARG A 77 9.75 14.02 -7.06
N MET A 78 10.72 14.55 -7.80
CA MET A 78 11.43 13.75 -8.80
C MET A 78 12.10 12.54 -8.13
N GLY A 79 11.91 11.37 -8.71
CA GLY A 79 12.46 10.11 -8.19
C GLY A 79 11.60 9.40 -7.15
N ASP A 80 10.56 10.02 -6.64
CA ASP A 80 9.70 9.43 -5.60
C ASP A 80 9.04 8.13 -6.07
N ILE A 81 8.61 8.08 -7.33
CA ILE A 81 7.98 6.87 -7.87
C ILE A 81 8.93 5.67 -7.80
N GLY A 82 10.22 5.87 -8.13
CA GLY A 82 11.22 4.82 -8.05
C GLY A 82 11.48 4.36 -6.63
N LYS A 83 11.53 5.28 -5.67
CA LYS A 83 11.73 4.96 -4.25
C LYS A 83 10.58 4.11 -3.70
N ALA A 84 9.34 4.54 -3.95
CA ALA A 84 8.16 3.80 -3.53
C ALA A 84 8.10 2.44 -4.22
N SER A 85 8.33 2.38 -5.52
CA SER A 85 8.29 1.14 -6.29
C SER A 85 9.33 0.13 -5.82
N ALA A 86 10.54 0.57 -5.48
CA ALA A 86 11.58 -0.32 -4.97
C ALA A 86 11.14 -1.01 -3.67
N VAL A 87 10.55 -0.27 -2.75
CA VAL A 87 10.02 -0.82 -1.50
C VAL A 87 8.89 -1.80 -1.78
N ILE A 88 7.90 -1.40 -2.59
CA ILE A 88 6.75 -2.25 -2.92
C ILE A 88 7.20 -3.54 -3.58
N ASN A 89 8.07 -3.45 -4.57
CA ASN A 89 8.57 -4.63 -5.29
C ASN A 89 9.30 -5.61 -4.38
N SER A 90 9.96 -5.13 -3.32
CA SER A 90 10.64 -6.01 -2.36
C SER A 90 9.68 -6.96 -1.64
N TYR A 91 8.42 -6.59 -1.49
CA TYR A 91 7.40 -7.45 -0.86
C TYR A 91 6.86 -8.51 -1.83
N PHE A 92 6.88 -8.25 -3.12
CA PHE A 92 6.46 -9.21 -4.15
C PHE A 92 7.58 -10.15 -4.58
N ALA A 93 8.83 -9.74 -4.45
CA ALA A 93 9.98 -10.52 -4.93
C ALA A 93 10.04 -11.95 -4.38
N PRO A 94 9.77 -12.21 -3.07
CA PRO A 94 9.80 -13.58 -2.54
C PRO A 94 8.80 -14.53 -3.23
N PHE A 95 7.75 -13.99 -3.82
CA PHE A 95 6.71 -14.78 -4.50
C PHE A 95 6.92 -14.84 -6.02
N ASN A 96 7.97 -14.19 -6.54
CA ASN A 96 8.22 -14.06 -7.97
C ASN A 96 6.94 -13.61 -8.71
N HIS A 97 6.29 -12.57 -8.20
CA HIS A 97 5.00 -12.10 -8.65
C HIS A 97 5.02 -10.60 -8.95
N LYS A 98 4.31 -10.20 -10.00
CA LYS A 98 4.12 -8.80 -10.38
C LYS A 98 2.66 -8.56 -10.72
N PRO A 99 1.88 -7.96 -9.82
CA PRO A 99 0.52 -7.54 -10.15
C PRO A 99 0.53 -6.35 -11.12
N THR A 100 -0.62 -6.05 -11.67
CA THR A 100 -0.82 -4.78 -12.38
C THR A 100 -0.84 -3.64 -11.36
N SER A 101 -0.51 -2.41 -11.80
CA SER A 101 -0.49 -1.26 -10.88
C SER A 101 -0.79 0.05 -11.59
N THR A 102 -1.24 1.01 -10.81
CA THR A 102 -1.43 2.39 -11.25
C THR A 102 -0.87 3.33 -10.18
N ASN A 103 0.00 4.24 -10.61
CA ASN A 103 0.59 5.26 -9.75
C ASN A 103 -0.07 6.60 -10.02
N VAL A 104 -0.51 7.27 -8.97
CA VAL A 104 -1.23 8.54 -9.05
C VAL A 104 -0.56 9.56 -8.13
N ALA A 105 -0.21 10.71 -8.68
CA ALA A 105 0.21 11.86 -7.91
C ALA A 105 -1.02 12.66 -7.51
N VAL A 106 -1.16 12.98 -6.23
CA VAL A 106 -2.27 13.76 -5.68
C VAL A 106 -1.73 14.96 -4.92
N LEU A 107 -2.54 16.00 -4.79
CA LEU A 107 -2.14 17.19 -4.06
C LEU A 107 -1.96 16.90 -2.58
N GLU A 108 -2.93 16.23 -1.97
CA GLU A 108 -2.95 15.89 -0.55
C GLU A 108 -3.62 14.54 -0.32
N LEU A 109 -3.30 13.92 0.80
CA LEU A 109 -3.98 12.74 1.33
C LEU A 109 -4.70 13.11 2.62
N GLY A 110 -5.11 12.11 3.41
CA GLY A 110 -5.93 12.32 4.60
C GLY A 110 -5.29 13.17 5.69
N GLU A 111 -3.96 13.20 5.77
CA GLU A 111 -3.23 13.99 6.75
C GLU A 111 -2.09 14.77 6.08
N PRO A 112 -1.73 15.96 6.59
CA PRO A 112 -0.65 16.76 5.98
C PRO A 112 0.69 16.04 5.92
N GLU A 113 0.99 15.18 6.87
CA GLU A 113 2.24 14.42 6.95
C GLU A 113 2.20 13.14 6.10
N GLN A 114 1.06 12.77 5.58
CA GLN A 114 0.89 11.54 4.80
C GLN A 114 1.48 11.72 3.40
N LEU A 115 2.46 10.90 3.06
CA LEU A 115 3.15 10.95 1.77
C LEU A 115 2.63 9.88 0.79
N ILE A 116 2.02 8.82 1.29
CA ILE A 116 1.59 7.69 0.46
C ILE A 116 0.36 7.00 1.04
N GLU A 117 -0.47 6.49 0.15
CA GLU A 117 -1.55 5.54 0.46
C GLU A 117 -1.55 4.48 -0.62
N ILE A 118 -1.71 3.22 -0.21
CA ILE A 118 -1.68 2.08 -1.12
C ILE A 118 -2.97 1.29 -0.94
N GLN A 119 -3.63 0.99 -2.06
CA GLN A 119 -4.81 0.13 -2.07
C GLN A 119 -4.55 -1.07 -2.96
N MET A 120 -4.73 -2.27 -2.41
CA MET A 120 -4.46 -3.52 -3.11
C MET A 120 -5.72 -4.36 -3.26
N PHE A 121 -5.75 -5.13 -4.34
CA PHE A 121 -6.85 -6.04 -4.66
C PHE A 121 -6.29 -7.45 -4.82
N ALA A 122 -6.80 -8.37 -4.03
CA ALA A 122 -6.40 -9.77 -4.06
C ALA A 122 -7.56 -10.65 -4.53
N VAL A 123 -7.24 -11.82 -5.04
CA VAL A 123 -8.22 -12.86 -5.36
C VAL A 123 -7.74 -14.16 -4.75
N VAL A 124 -8.59 -14.79 -3.95
CA VAL A 124 -8.33 -16.08 -3.29
C VAL A 124 -9.37 -17.10 -3.67
N ASP A 125 -9.08 -18.37 -3.44
CA ASP A 125 -10.01 -19.46 -3.71
C ASP A 125 -11.20 -19.52 -2.77
#